data_c6af9aaec522701fd9ef0de58c02c0bc
#
_entry.id   c6af9aaec522701fd9ef0de58c02c0bc
#
_cell.length_a   1.000
_cell.length_b   1.000
_cell.length_c   1.000
_cell.angle_alpha   90.00
_cell.angle_beta   90.00
_cell.angle_gamma   90.00
#
_symmetry.space_group_name_H-M   'P 1'
#
loop_
_entity.id
_entity.type
_entity.pdbx_description
1 polymer ?
#
loop_
_entity_poly.entity_id
_entity_poly.type
_entity_poly.pdbx_seq_one_letter_code
_entity_poly.pdbx_strand_id
1 'polypeptide(L)'
;MNRILRLRERLFGLASWDASRISDEWFRAHFEYAADVVNHWVGGVLDIPSSRFLNFGCGDGITDLSLVLRYGATSIHGVDVRQEYRKLPRIAREQLGMQRIPVALTFQTIKSGDALARAGRQYDGIMSWSTFEHVRRDQLATILADLHACLRPGGYLFIQIEPLFFSPYGSHLRRYDDTPWHHLLASEEDLWRVIESHEGALDPAEVDFGFADFGVDGYKRFVFNEYKALNRLTADELVEFAKNAGFSVAREERRFLDMPVPDSLAGQYPKEWLLNNEIFLLLRKNAV
;
A
#
# COMPACT_ATOMS: atom_id res chain seq x y z
N MET A 1 26.52 -6.84 13.29
CA MET A 1 25.74 -7.97 12.71
C MET A 1 25.46 -7.78 11.21
N ASN A 2 24.92 -6.64 10.76
CA ASN A 2 24.57 -6.43 9.33
C ASN A 2 25.72 -6.55 8.32
N ARG A 3 26.98 -6.17 8.65
CA ARG A 3 28.11 -6.26 7.69
C ARG A 3 28.46 -7.71 7.34
N ILE A 4 28.45 -8.60 8.32
CA ILE A 4 28.76 -10.04 8.12
C ILE A 4 27.65 -10.70 7.30
N LEU A 5 26.37 -10.39 7.57
CA LEU A 5 25.26 -10.93 6.82
C LEU A 5 25.25 -10.44 5.36
N ARG A 6 25.52 -9.15 5.14
CA ARG A 6 25.67 -8.59 3.78
C ARG A 6 26.81 -9.26 3.01
N LEU A 7 27.96 -9.47 3.66
CA LEU A 7 29.09 -10.17 3.02
C LEU A 7 28.70 -11.63 2.71
N ARG A 8 28.00 -12.31 3.61
CA ARG A 8 27.52 -13.67 3.40
C ARG A 8 26.53 -13.77 2.24
N GLU A 9 25.54 -12.88 2.15
CA GLU A 9 24.60 -12.84 1.04
C GLU A 9 25.28 -12.51 -0.29
N ARG A 10 26.28 -11.62 -0.26
CA ARG A 10 27.09 -11.30 -1.45
C ARG A 10 27.96 -12.47 -1.94
N LEU A 11 28.45 -13.30 -1.03
CA LEU A 11 29.34 -14.43 -1.36
C LEU A 11 28.55 -15.72 -1.64
N PHE A 12 27.44 -15.96 -0.98
CA PHE A 12 26.70 -17.24 -0.99
C PHE A 12 25.25 -17.11 -1.49
N GLY A 13 24.86 -15.94 -1.97
CA GLY A 13 23.51 -15.65 -2.39
C GLY A 13 22.50 -15.48 -1.25
N LEU A 14 21.26 -15.24 -1.62
CA LEU A 14 20.13 -15.14 -0.70
C LEU A 14 19.82 -16.51 -0.05
N ALA A 15 19.13 -16.50 1.09
CA ALA A 15 18.59 -17.72 1.65
C ALA A 15 17.66 -18.39 0.62
N SER A 16 17.71 -19.73 0.54
CA SER A 16 16.82 -20.49 -0.34
C SER A 16 15.35 -20.18 -0.01
N TRP A 17 14.53 -20.12 -1.03
CA TRP A 17 13.08 -19.93 -0.93
C TRP A 17 12.37 -20.75 -2.01
N ASP A 18 11.10 -21.06 -1.79
CA ASP A 18 10.31 -21.94 -2.65
C ASP A 18 8.88 -21.41 -2.77
N ALA A 19 8.56 -20.86 -3.95
CA ALA A 19 7.23 -20.33 -4.25
C ALA A 19 6.14 -21.38 -4.28
N SER A 20 6.46 -22.67 -4.48
CA SER A 20 5.46 -23.74 -4.49
C SER A 20 4.78 -23.94 -3.12
N ARG A 21 5.35 -23.40 -2.09
CA ARG A 21 4.82 -23.44 -0.71
C ARG A 21 3.74 -22.40 -0.42
N ILE A 22 3.57 -21.41 -1.30
CA ILE A 22 2.61 -20.33 -1.09
C ILE A 22 1.20 -20.90 -1.07
N SER A 23 0.55 -20.82 0.09
CA SER A 23 -0.81 -21.30 0.33
C SER A 23 -1.79 -20.17 0.73
N ASP A 24 -1.28 -19.04 1.18
CA ASP A 24 -2.07 -17.89 1.60
C ASP A 24 -2.32 -16.95 0.43
N GLU A 25 -3.60 -16.58 0.19
CA GLU A 25 -4.00 -15.73 -0.93
C GLU A 25 -3.54 -14.28 -0.78
N TRP A 26 -3.55 -13.74 0.45
CA TRP A 26 -3.05 -12.40 0.73
C TRP A 26 -1.55 -12.32 0.45
N PHE A 27 -0.79 -13.32 0.93
CA PHE A 27 0.64 -13.42 0.64
C PHE A 27 0.88 -13.48 -0.87
N ARG A 28 0.14 -14.33 -1.59
CA ARG A 28 0.25 -14.48 -3.04
C ARG A 28 -0.02 -13.16 -3.77
N ALA A 29 -1.10 -12.48 -3.41
CA ALA A 29 -1.47 -11.21 -4.02
C ALA A 29 -0.37 -10.15 -3.88
N HIS A 30 0.27 -10.05 -2.70
CA HIS A 30 1.34 -9.08 -2.47
C HIS A 30 2.70 -9.55 -3.01
N PHE A 31 3.00 -10.84 -2.89
CA PHE A 31 4.27 -11.40 -3.35
C PHE A 31 4.36 -11.52 -4.87
N GLU A 32 3.26 -11.86 -5.53
CA GLU A 32 3.22 -12.00 -6.99
C GLU A 32 2.67 -10.74 -7.64
N TYR A 33 1.38 -10.45 -7.51
CA TYR A 33 0.71 -9.41 -8.28
C TYR A 33 1.21 -8.00 -7.94
N ALA A 34 1.20 -7.58 -6.68
CA ALA A 34 1.62 -6.23 -6.33
C ALA A 34 3.08 -5.97 -6.72
N ALA A 35 3.98 -6.92 -6.47
CA ALA A 35 5.38 -6.81 -6.84
C ALA A 35 5.59 -6.79 -8.37
N ASP A 36 4.80 -7.57 -9.15
CA ASP A 36 4.84 -7.57 -10.61
C ASP A 36 4.40 -6.21 -11.16
N VAL A 37 3.34 -5.63 -10.59
CA VAL A 37 2.87 -4.28 -10.96
C VAL A 37 3.92 -3.23 -10.63
N VAL A 38 4.49 -3.23 -9.41
CA VAL A 38 5.56 -2.29 -9.04
C VAL A 38 6.75 -2.43 -10.00
N ASN A 39 7.18 -3.66 -10.30
CA ASN A 39 8.26 -3.89 -11.25
C ASN A 39 7.92 -3.39 -12.66
N HIS A 40 6.69 -3.62 -13.14
CA HIS A 40 6.25 -3.13 -14.45
C HIS A 40 6.27 -1.61 -14.55
N TRP A 41 5.86 -0.91 -13.48
CA TRP A 41 5.77 0.55 -13.47
C TRP A 41 7.12 1.21 -13.23
N VAL A 42 7.88 0.70 -12.27
CA VAL A 42 9.13 1.30 -11.81
C VAL A 42 10.33 0.76 -12.57
N GLY A 43 10.36 -0.56 -12.87
CA GLY A 43 11.47 -1.19 -13.60
C GLY A 43 11.64 -0.72 -15.04
N GLY A 44 10.61 -0.07 -15.62
CA GLY A 44 10.71 0.58 -16.93
C GLY A 44 11.50 1.91 -16.93
N VAL A 45 11.72 2.51 -15.74
CA VAL A 45 12.35 3.83 -15.58
C VAL A 45 13.54 3.82 -14.61
N LEU A 46 13.64 2.82 -13.74
CA LEU A 46 14.75 2.62 -12.79
C LEU A 46 15.30 1.19 -12.92
N ASP A 47 16.60 1.03 -12.79
CA ASP A 47 17.24 -0.28 -12.63
C ASP A 47 17.04 -0.75 -11.17
N ILE A 48 16.12 -1.68 -10.94
CA ILE A 48 15.73 -2.12 -9.60
C ILE A 48 16.93 -2.63 -8.79
N PRO A 49 17.84 -3.50 -9.32
CA PRO A 49 18.98 -4.00 -8.56
C PRO A 49 19.94 -2.93 -8.05
N SER A 50 20.12 -1.83 -8.79
CA SER A 50 21.07 -0.77 -8.42
C SER A 50 20.42 0.42 -7.70
N SER A 51 19.09 0.46 -7.65
CA SER A 51 18.33 1.57 -7.06
C SER A 51 18.08 1.38 -5.57
N ARG A 52 17.95 2.51 -4.86
CA ARG A 52 17.57 2.56 -3.46
C ARG A 52 16.10 2.96 -3.36
N PHE A 53 15.30 2.12 -2.73
CA PHE A 53 13.87 2.33 -2.61
C PHE A 53 13.43 2.69 -1.19
N LEU A 54 12.42 3.54 -1.11
CA LEU A 54 11.55 3.73 0.05
C LEU A 54 10.18 3.10 -0.28
N ASN A 55 9.65 2.26 0.61
CA ASN A 55 8.24 1.87 0.57
C ASN A 55 7.49 2.63 1.67
N PHE A 56 6.63 3.56 1.26
CA PHE A 56 5.80 4.37 2.14
C PHE A 56 4.45 3.68 2.38
N GLY A 57 4.21 3.25 3.62
CA GLY A 57 3.11 2.35 3.96
C GLY A 57 3.43 0.91 3.61
N CYS A 58 4.55 0.39 4.12
CA CYS A 58 5.05 -0.93 3.71
C CYS A 58 4.25 -2.12 4.26
N GLY A 59 3.30 -1.87 5.18
CA GLY A 59 2.48 -2.91 5.78
C GLY A 59 3.30 -4.07 6.36
N ASP A 60 3.01 -5.28 5.90
CA ASP A 60 3.70 -6.52 6.30
C ASP A 60 5.06 -6.74 5.62
N GLY A 61 5.39 -5.96 4.60
CA GLY A 61 6.65 -6.04 3.87
C GLY A 61 6.75 -7.19 2.85
N ILE A 62 5.65 -7.86 2.52
CA ILE A 62 5.63 -8.98 1.56
C ILE A 62 6.03 -8.50 0.16
N THR A 63 5.50 -7.37 -0.30
CA THR A 63 5.88 -6.76 -1.59
C THR A 63 7.37 -6.42 -1.64
N ASP A 64 7.91 -5.86 -0.54
CA ASP A 64 9.35 -5.57 -0.43
C ASP A 64 10.20 -6.84 -0.52
N LEU A 65 9.78 -7.90 0.17
CA LEU A 65 10.44 -9.21 0.12
C LEU A 65 10.46 -9.74 -1.31
N SER A 66 9.34 -9.66 -2.02
CA SER A 66 9.24 -10.10 -3.40
C SER A 66 10.17 -9.32 -4.33
N LEU A 67 10.23 -8.00 -4.21
CA LEU A 67 11.13 -7.17 -5.01
C LEU A 67 12.61 -7.56 -4.82
N VAL A 68 12.99 -7.95 -3.61
CA VAL A 68 14.34 -8.47 -3.36
C VAL A 68 14.54 -9.85 -3.98
N LEU A 69 13.61 -10.78 -3.77
CA LEU A 69 13.78 -12.18 -4.17
C LEU A 69 13.63 -12.41 -5.68
N ARG A 70 12.66 -11.74 -6.30
CA ARG A 70 12.28 -11.96 -7.70
C ARG A 70 12.92 -10.94 -8.66
N TYR A 71 13.15 -9.71 -8.19
CA TYR A 71 13.65 -8.61 -9.04
C TYR A 71 15.04 -8.10 -8.64
N GLY A 72 15.64 -8.69 -7.61
CA GLY A 72 17.02 -8.43 -7.24
C GLY A 72 17.26 -7.07 -6.57
N ALA A 73 16.22 -6.44 -6.00
CA ALA A 73 16.40 -5.19 -5.27
C ALA A 73 17.42 -5.37 -4.12
N THR A 74 18.38 -4.46 -4.01
CA THR A 74 19.46 -4.56 -3.04
C THR A 74 19.33 -3.61 -1.85
N SER A 75 18.37 -2.69 -1.89
CA SER A 75 18.15 -1.71 -0.83
C SER A 75 16.71 -1.20 -0.83
N ILE A 76 15.88 -1.73 0.08
CA ILE A 76 14.53 -1.26 0.34
C ILE A 76 14.42 -0.85 1.81
N HIS A 77 13.90 0.36 2.04
CA HIS A 77 13.55 0.89 3.35
C HIS A 77 12.04 1.02 3.44
N GLY A 78 11.38 0.10 4.12
CA GLY A 78 9.95 0.17 4.42
C GLY A 78 9.68 1.05 5.61
N VAL A 79 8.69 1.92 5.52
CA VAL A 79 8.18 2.72 6.65
C VAL A 79 6.68 2.56 6.76
N ASP A 80 6.18 2.45 8.00
CA ASP A 80 4.76 2.34 8.28
C ASP A 80 4.45 2.92 9.66
N VAL A 81 3.21 3.35 9.87
CA VAL A 81 2.71 3.78 11.19
C VAL A 81 2.40 2.59 12.10
N ARG A 82 2.22 1.41 11.51
CA ARG A 82 2.01 0.12 12.16
C ARG A 82 3.29 -0.71 12.14
N GLN A 83 3.24 -1.90 12.73
CA GLN A 83 4.42 -2.76 12.92
C GLN A 83 4.23 -4.16 12.30
N GLU A 84 3.34 -4.31 11.34
CA GLU A 84 3.00 -5.59 10.71
C GLU A 84 4.24 -6.24 10.06
N TYR A 85 5.17 -5.45 9.52
CA TYR A 85 6.45 -5.94 8.98
C TYR A 85 7.27 -6.77 9.97
N ARG A 86 7.01 -6.66 11.28
CA ARG A 86 7.68 -7.51 12.29
C ARG A 86 7.32 -8.98 12.17
N LYS A 87 6.20 -9.29 11.54
CA LYS A 87 5.73 -10.65 11.28
C LYS A 87 6.37 -11.27 10.04
N LEU A 88 6.97 -10.44 9.16
CA LEU A 88 7.55 -10.90 7.90
C LEU A 88 8.50 -12.10 8.05
N PRO A 89 9.40 -12.20 9.06
CA PRO A 89 10.25 -13.38 9.22
C PRO A 89 9.48 -14.68 9.45
N ARG A 90 8.34 -14.63 10.18
CA ARG A 90 7.46 -15.79 10.40
C ARG A 90 6.73 -16.14 9.11
N ILE A 91 6.09 -15.15 8.49
CA ILE A 91 5.32 -15.31 7.25
C ILE A 91 6.23 -15.86 6.13
N ALA A 92 7.44 -15.32 5.95
CA ALA A 92 8.40 -15.81 4.96
C ALA A 92 8.85 -17.26 5.21
N ARG A 93 8.94 -17.68 6.48
CA ARG A 93 9.23 -19.07 6.84
C ARG A 93 8.08 -19.98 6.47
N GLU A 94 6.86 -19.61 6.77
CA GLU A 94 5.65 -20.37 6.51
C GLU A 94 5.39 -20.49 5.00
N GLN A 95 5.41 -19.37 4.29
CA GLN A 95 5.00 -19.29 2.90
C GLN A 95 6.12 -19.61 1.88
N LEU A 96 7.39 -19.42 2.26
CA LEU A 96 8.53 -19.61 1.35
C LEU A 96 9.60 -20.57 1.89
N GLY A 97 9.47 -21.09 3.11
CA GLY A 97 10.49 -21.92 3.76
C GLY A 97 11.76 -21.18 4.15
N MET A 98 11.76 -19.85 4.13
CA MET A 98 12.94 -19.04 4.39
C MET A 98 13.34 -19.10 5.87
N GLN A 99 14.65 -19.24 6.14
CA GLN A 99 15.18 -19.22 7.51
C GLN A 99 15.45 -17.78 8.03
N ARG A 100 15.58 -16.82 7.11
CA ARG A 100 15.81 -15.41 7.42
C ARG A 100 15.37 -14.54 6.25
N ILE A 101 14.97 -13.31 6.54
CA ILE A 101 14.72 -12.29 5.52
C ILE A 101 16.05 -11.70 5.02
N PRO A 102 16.08 -11.20 3.76
CA PRO A 102 17.26 -10.56 3.17
C PRO A 102 17.71 -9.32 3.93
N VAL A 103 19.02 -9.08 3.99
CA VAL A 103 19.57 -7.85 4.62
C VAL A 103 19.38 -6.60 3.77
N ALA A 104 18.92 -6.74 2.54
CA ALA A 104 18.47 -5.65 1.68
C ALA A 104 17.26 -4.90 2.24
N LEU A 105 16.48 -5.56 3.10
CA LEU A 105 15.27 -5.02 3.73
C LEU A 105 15.61 -4.36 5.06
N THR A 106 15.11 -3.16 5.24
CA THR A 106 15.12 -2.46 6.53
C THR A 106 13.75 -1.85 6.75
N PHE A 107 13.22 -1.95 7.97
CA PHE A 107 11.89 -1.42 8.31
C PHE A 107 11.97 -0.45 9.49
N GLN A 108 11.08 0.53 9.50
CA GLN A 108 10.98 1.53 10.55
C GLN A 108 9.51 1.89 10.79
N THR A 109 9.11 1.89 12.07
CA THR A 109 7.83 2.51 12.46
C THR A 109 8.01 4.03 12.52
N ILE A 110 7.08 4.75 11.92
CA ILE A 110 7.00 6.20 11.91
C ILE A 110 5.69 6.65 12.56
N LYS A 111 5.58 7.94 12.90
CA LYS A 111 4.30 8.55 13.26
C LYS A 111 3.69 9.20 12.02
N SER A 112 2.37 9.28 12.00
CA SER A 112 1.68 10.05 10.95
C SER A 112 2.20 11.49 10.92
N GLY A 113 2.65 11.95 9.74
CA GLY A 113 3.22 13.29 9.54
C GLY A 113 4.70 13.44 9.91
N ASP A 114 5.41 12.36 10.29
CA ASP A 114 6.86 12.42 10.48
C ASP A 114 7.56 12.85 9.19
N ALA A 115 8.49 13.79 9.29
CA ALA A 115 9.28 14.29 8.16
C ALA A 115 10.47 13.33 7.89
N LEU A 116 10.31 12.44 6.90
CA LEU A 116 11.32 11.44 6.53
C LEU A 116 12.57 12.07 5.94
N ALA A 117 12.43 13.19 5.21
CA ALA A 117 13.54 13.92 4.60
C ALA A 117 14.55 14.43 5.63
N ARG A 118 14.13 14.68 6.89
CA ARG A 118 15.03 15.09 7.98
C ARG A 118 16.11 14.07 8.30
N ALA A 119 15.89 12.79 7.98
CA ALA A 119 16.92 11.75 8.14
C ALA A 119 18.06 11.85 7.12
N GLY A 120 17.98 12.76 6.13
CA GLY A 120 19.00 12.99 5.11
C GLY A 120 19.17 11.81 4.13
N ARG A 121 18.28 10.83 4.14
CA ARG A 121 18.31 9.70 3.21
C ARG A 121 17.72 10.12 1.88
N GLN A 122 18.38 9.71 0.80
CA GLN A 122 17.92 9.96 -0.57
C GLN A 122 17.65 8.63 -1.26
N TYR A 123 16.55 8.57 -2.02
CA TYR A 123 16.09 7.41 -2.74
C TYR A 123 16.02 7.68 -4.23
N ASP A 124 16.22 6.64 -5.03
CA ASP A 124 16.06 6.68 -6.49
C ASP A 124 14.57 6.48 -6.84
N GLY A 125 13.88 5.62 -6.08
CA GLY A 125 12.46 5.35 -6.20
C GLY A 125 11.74 5.32 -4.86
N ILE A 126 10.50 5.76 -4.87
CA ILE A 126 9.56 5.59 -3.76
C ILE A 126 8.37 4.82 -4.31
N MET A 127 7.84 3.88 -3.56
CA MET A 127 6.60 3.18 -3.87
C MET A 127 5.63 3.26 -2.71
N SER A 128 4.33 3.24 -3.03
CA SER A 128 3.25 3.21 -2.06
C SER A 128 2.08 2.43 -2.65
N TRP A 129 1.61 1.43 -1.93
CA TRP A 129 0.54 0.53 -2.34
C TRP A 129 -0.60 0.56 -1.33
N SER A 130 -1.80 0.92 -1.76
CA SER A 130 -3.02 1.00 -0.92
C SER A 130 -2.76 1.68 0.44
N THR A 131 -2.21 2.89 0.41
CA THR A 131 -1.82 3.63 1.62
C THR A 131 -2.35 5.06 1.61
N PHE A 132 -2.33 5.74 0.43
CA PHE A 132 -2.66 7.16 0.37
C PHE A 132 -4.11 7.46 0.71
N GLU A 133 -5.02 6.53 0.55
CA GLU A 133 -6.43 6.62 0.97
C GLU A 133 -6.59 6.71 2.50
N HIS A 134 -5.61 6.20 3.25
CA HIS A 134 -5.56 6.25 4.72
C HIS A 134 -4.78 7.46 5.25
N VAL A 135 -4.08 8.19 4.41
CA VAL A 135 -3.40 9.44 4.80
C VAL A 135 -4.45 10.52 5.06
N ARG A 136 -4.41 11.16 6.22
CA ARG A 136 -5.33 12.25 6.52
C ARG A 136 -5.25 13.35 5.45
N ARG A 137 -6.41 13.85 5.01
CA ARG A 137 -6.49 14.82 3.91
C ARG A 137 -5.68 16.09 4.18
N ASP A 138 -5.65 16.57 5.42
CA ASP A 138 -4.88 17.74 5.83
C ASP A 138 -3.35 17.51 5.83
N GLN A 139 -2.89 16.28 5.75
CA GLN A 139 -1.47 15.91 5.70
C GLN A 139 -0.96 15.58 4.30
N LEU A 140 -1.84 15.36 3.32
CA LEU A 140 -1.46 14.91 1.97
C LEU A 140 -0.41 15.81 1.32
N ALA A 141 -0.62 17.14 1.35
CA ALA A 141 0.32 18.09 0.75
C ALA A 141 1.70 18.03 1.43
N THR A 142 1.71 17.95 2.77
CA THR A 142 2.96 17.89 3.54
C THR A 142 3.70 16.58 3.30
N ILE A 143 3.00 15.46 3.28
CA ILE A 143 3.59 14.14 3.04
C ILE A 143 4.15 14.05 1.61
N LEU A 144 3.41 14.49 0.60
CA LEU A 144 3.89 14.49 -0.78
C LEU A 144 5.12 15.39 -0.96
N ALA A 145 5.15 16.57 -0.32
CA ALA A 145 6.31 17.45 -0.32
C ALA A 145 7.52 16.79 0.36
N ASP A 146 7.32 16.09 1.47
CA ASP A 146 8.37 15.37 2.19
C ASP A 146 8.92 14.18 1.35
N LEU A 147 8.04 13.40 0.72
CA LEU A 147 8.45 12.33 -0.20
C LEU A 147 9.20 12.89 -1.41
N HIS A 148 8.76 14.03 -1.96
CA HIS A 148 9.50 14.73 -3.01
C HIS A 148 10.91 15.12 -2.54
N ALA A 149 11.04 15.62 -1.32
CA ALA A 149 12.35 15.96 -0.74
C ALA A 149 13.24 14.71 -0.52
N CYS A 150 12.65 13.55 -0.22
CA CYS A 150 13.35 12.27 -0.07
C CYS A 150 13.90 11.71 -1.39
N LEU A 151 13.37 12.11 -2.53
CA LEU A 151 13.84 11.64 -3.85
C LEU A 151 15.08 12.41 -4.32
N ARG A 152 15.97 11.70 -4.97
CA ARG A 152 17.03 12.31 -5.78
C ARG A 152 16.44 13.06 -6.97
N PRO A 153 17.14 14.08 -7.50
CA PRO A 153 16.76 14.67 -8.79
C PRO A 153 16.62 13.58 -9.86
N GLY A 154 15.52 13.59 -10.61
CA GLY A 154 15.18 12.57 -11.60
C GLY A 154 14.60 11.26 -11.05
N GLY A 155 14.45 11.13 -9.71
CA GLY A 155 13.83 9.96 -9.08
C GLY A 155 12.31 9.91 -9.28
N TYR A 156 11.71 8.77 -8.93
CA TYR A 156 10.30 8.47 -9.19
C TYR A 156 9.54 8.09 -7.92
N LEU A 157 8.27 8.49 -7.86
CA LEU A 157 7.29 8.02 -6.87
C LEU A 157 6.18 7.27 -7.59
N PHE A 158 5.99 6.01 -7.25
CA PHE A 158 4.86 5.20 -7.70
C PHE A 158 3.80 5.12 -6.60
N ILE A 159 2.55 5.40 -6.94
CA ILE A 159 1.39 5.29 -6.04
C ILE A 159 0.35 4.41 -6.71
N GLN A 160 -0.21 3.48 -5.95
CA GLN A 160 -1.42 2.73 -6.30
C GLN A 160 -2.43 2.91 -5.17
N ILE A 161 -3.70 3.13 -5.54
CA ILE A 161 -4.85 3.17 -4.62
C ILE A 161 -5.95 2.29 -5.20
N GLU A 162 -6.45 1.35 -4.40
CA GLU A 162 -7.63 0.53 -4.67
C GLU A 162 -8.25 0.05 -3.34
N PRO A 163 -9.56 0.21 -3.18
CA PRO A 163 -10.48 0.98 -4.00
C PRO A 163 -10.44 2.49 -3.70
N LEU A 164 -10.71 3.33 -4.69
CA LEU A 164 -10.95 4.76 -4.47
C LEU A 164 -12.30 4.96 -3.77
N PHE A 165 -12.38 5.94 -2.84
CA PHE A 165 -13.52 6.11 -1.93
C PHE A 165 -14.89 6.17 -2.63
N PHE A 166 -15.01 6.85 -3.75
CA PHE A 166 -16.31 7.01 -4.44
C PHE A 166 -16.70 5.79 -5.30
N SER A 167 -15.80 4.81 -5.46
CA SER A 167 -16.07 3.59 -6.22
C SER A 167 -17.08 2.68 -5.50
N PRO A 168 -17.64 1.65 -6.17
CA PRO A 168 -18.65 0.77 -5.58
C PRO A 168 -18.29 0.19 -4.21
N TYR A 169 -17.03 -0.09 -3.98
CA TYR A 169 -16.52 -0.72 -2.77
C TYR A 169 -15.53 0.14 -2.00
N GLY A 170 -15.54 1.45 -2.24
CA GLY A 170 -14.60 2.43 -1.68
C GLY A 170 -14.66 2.62 -0.17
N SER A 171 -15.61 1.99 0.51
CA SER A 171 -15.68 1.95 1.97
C SER A 171 -14.65 1.06 2.64
N HIS A 172 -14.04 0.10 1.95
CA HIS A 172 -13.25 -1.01 2.52
C HIS A 172 -14.04 -1.93 3.48
N LEU A 173 -15.38 -1.85 3.44
CA LEU A 173 -16.28 -2.63 4.30
C LEU A 173 -16.82 -3.89 3.62
N ARG A 174 -16.33 -4.24 2.41
CA ARG A 174 -16.86 -5.32 1.57
C ARG A 174 -17.00 -6.67 2.29
N ARG A 175 -16.18 -6.91 3.28
CA ARG A 175 -16.30 -8.11 4.12
C ARG A 175 -17.66 -8.21 4.82
N TYR A 176 -18.20 -7.08 5.26
CA TYR A 176 -19.45 -7.01 6.02
C TYR A 176 -20.64 -6.60 5.15
N ASP A 177 -20.34 -5.86 4.09
CA ASP A 177 -21.34 -5.28 3.20
C ASP A 177 -20.78 -5.18 1.78
N ASP A 178 -21.22 -6.07 0.92
CA ASP A 178 -20.83 -6.13 -0.50
C ASP A 178 -21.80 -5.37 -1.42
N THR A 179 -22.75 -4.60 -0.83
CA THR A 179 -23.67 -3.75 -1.58
C THR A 179 -22.91 -2.57 -2.20
N PRO A 180 -22.88 -2.46 -3.54
CA PRO A 180 -22.16 -1.38 -4.20
C PRO A 180 -22.65 -0.01 -3.76
N TRP A 181 -21.73 0.90 -3.46
CA TRP A 181 -21.97 2.28 -3.03
C TRP A 181 -22.81 2.44 -1.76
N HIS A 182 -23.02 1.40 -0.97
CA HIS A 182 -23.84 1.53 0.25
C HIS A 182 -23.32 2.63 1.19
N HIS A 183 -22.02 2.80 1.27
CA HIS A 183 -21.38 3.87 2.05
C HIS A 183 -21.66 5.30 1.56
N LEU A 184 -22.14 5.49 0.33
CA LEU A 184 -22.59 6.78 -0.20
C LEU A 184 -24.11 6.96 -0.06
N LEU A 185 -24.86 5.89 0.17
CA LEU A 185 -26.32 5.86 0.21
C LEU A 185 -26.88 5.77 1.63
N ALA A 186 -26.16 5.11 2.53
CA ALA A 186 -26.57 4.88 3.91
C ALA A 186 -25.94 5.88 4.88
N SER A 187 -26.55 6.03 6.04
CA SER A 187 -25.93 6.74 7.16
C SER A 187 -24.82 5.90 7.80
N GLU A 188 -23.88 6.54 8.51
CA GLU A 188 -22.86 5.82 9.29
C GLU A 188 -23.50 4.88 10.33
N GLU A 189 -24.66 5.24 10.87
CA GLU A 189 -25.39 4.41 11.82
C GLU A 189 -25.95 3.15 11.17
N ASP A 190 -26.48 3.24 9.94
CA ASP A 190 -26.99 2.09 9.21
C ASP A 190 -25.84 1.16 8.79
N LEU A 191 -24.72 1.71 8.31
CA LEU A 191 -23.52 0.92 8.02
C LEU A 191 -22.98 0.21 9.26
N TRP A 192 -22.97 0.90 10.42
CA TRP A 192 -22.54 0.25 11.66
C TRP A 192 -23.46 -0.90 12.05
N ARG A 193 -24.78 -0.77 11.90
CA ARG A 193 -25.75 -1.86 12.18
C ARG A 193 -25.46 -3.09 11.30
N VAL A 194 -25.13 -2.90 10.03
CA VAL A 194 -24.76 -4.01 9.14
C VAL A 194 -23.49 -4.71 9.65
N ILE A 195 -22.46 -3.95 10.00
CA ILE A 195 -21.20 -4.51 10.51
C ILE A 195 -21.44 -5.21 11.87
N GLU A 196 -22.16 -4.57 12.78
CA GLU A 196 -22.41 -5.08 14.12
C GLU A 196 -23.20 -6.40 14.07
N SER A 197 -24.21 -6.50 13.19
CA SER A 197 -25.02 -7.70 13.02
C SER A 197 -24.34 -8.85 12.29
N HIS A 198 -23.18 -8.60 11.65
CA HIS A 198 -22.47 -9.65 10.91
C HIS A 198 -21.94 -10.71 11.89
N GLU A 199 -22.35 -11.96 11.68
CA GLU A 199 -21.86 -13.11 12.43
C GLU A 199 -20.73 -13.78 11.65
N GLY A 200 -19.55 -13.91 12.23
CA GLY A 200 -18.42 -14.58 11.59
C GLY A 200 -17.16 -14.58 12.46
N ALA A 201 -16.33 -15.60 12.29
CA ALA A 201 -15.01 -15.64 12.87
C ALA A 201 -14.07 -14.70 12.09
N LEU A 202 -13.00 -14.27 12.75
CA LEU A 202 -11.89 -13.60 12.07
C LEU A 202 -11.25 -14.58 11.07
N ASP A 203 -10.91 -14.10 9.88
CA ASP A 203 -10.16 -14.94 8.96
C ASP A 203 -8.66 -15.03 9.33
N PRO A 204 -7.91 -15.98 8.77
CA PRO A 204 -6.49 -16.15 9.09
C PRO A 204 -5.65 -14.90 8.84
N ALA A 205 -5.95 -14.13 7.80
CA ALA A 205 -5.22 -12.90 7.50
C ALA A 205 -5.39 -11.86 8.60
N GLU A 206 -6.59 -11.74 9.16
CA GLU A 206 -6.86 -10.82 10.29
C GLU A 206 -6.15 -11.25 11.56
N VAL A 207 -6.09 -12.55 11.85
CA VAL A 207 -5.30 -13.09 12.96
C VAL A 207 -3.82 -12.76 12.76
N ASP A 208 -3.32 -12.87 11.52
CA ASP A 208 -1.96 -12.52 11.19
C ASP A 208 -1.64 -11.03 11.36
N PHE A 209 -2.60 -10.15 11.16
CA PHE A 209 -2.47 -8.74 11.49
C PHE A 209 -2.53 -8.44 12.99
N GLY A 210 -2.70 -9.44 13.85
CA GLY A 210 -2.73 -9.28 15.30
C GLY A 210 -4.06 -8.74 15.83
N PHE A 211 -5.12 -8.76 15.04
CA PHE A 211 -6.45 -8.31 15.45
C PHE A 211 -7.19 -9.31 16.33
N ALA A 212 -6.71 -10.53 16.43
CA ALA A 212 -7.26 -11.56 17.31
C ALA A 212 -7.34 -11.12 18.78
N ASP A 213 -6.40 -10.27 19.23
CA ASP A 213 -6.38 -9.74 20.59
C ASP A 213 -7.57 -8.82 20.89
N PHE A 214 -8.17 -8.20 19.87
CA PHE A 214 -9.34 -7.36 20.00
C PHE A 214 -10.68 -8.15 19.97
N GLY A 215 -10.62 -9.43 19.60
CA GLY A 215 -11.79 -10.22 19.29
C GLY A 215 -12.59 -9.71 18.10
N VAL A 216 -13.68 -10.39 17.76
CA VAL A 216 -14.51 -10.04 16.59
C VAL A 216 -15.09 -8.62 16.70
N ASP A 217 -15.64 -8.25 17.85
CA ASP A 217 -16.24 -6.93 18.04
C ASP A 217 -15.21 -5.80 18.01
N GLY A 218 -14.04 -6.04 18.59
CA GLY A 218 -12.94 -5.08 18.53
C GLY A 218 -12.46 -4.86 17.11
N TYR A 219 -12.36 -5.92 16.31
CA TYR A 219 -12.00 -5.83 14.91
C TYR A 219 -13.07 -5.08 14.08
N LYS A 220 -14.37 -5.36 14.28
CA LYS A 220 -15.46 -4.62 13.64
C LYS A 220 -15.34 -3.11 13.89
N ARG A 221 -15.11 -2.72 15.15
CA ARG A 221 -14.92 -1.31 15.53
C ARG A 221 -13.69 -0.70 14.87
N PHE A 222 -12.60 -1.46 14.81
CA PHE A 222 -11.37 -1.04 14.15
C PHE A 222 -11.64 -0.74 12.66
N VAL A 223 -12.20 -1.69 11.92
CA VAL A 223 -12.48 -1.54 10.47
C VAL A 223 -13.44 -0.37 10.20
N PHE A 224 -14.47 -0.21 11.04
CA PHE A 224 -15.39 0.92 10.90
C PHE A 224 -14.73 2.27 11.18
N ASN A 225 -13.80 2.34 12.13
CA ASN A 225 -13.02 3.55 12.38
C ASN A 225 -12.05 3.86 11.23
N GLU A 226 -11.43 2.86 10.61
CA GLU A 226 -10.62 3.03 9.40
C GLU A 226 -11.46 3.59 8.26
N TYR A 227 -12.67 3.05 8.01
CA TYR A 227 -13.62 3.60 7.04
C TYR A 227 -13.91 5.09 7.27
N LYS A 228 -14.21 5.47 8.51
CA LYS A 228 -14.49 6.88 8.85
C LYS A 228 -13.30 7.80 8.65
N ALA A 229 -12.09 7.25 8.75
CA ALA A 229 -10.83 7.98 8.60
C ALA A 229 -10.38 8.11 7.14
N LEU A 230 -10.99 7.40 6.19
CA LEU A 230 -10.65 7.50 4.77
C LEU A 230 -10.76 8.95 4.29
N ASN A 231 -9.78 9.38 3.52
CA ASN A 231 -9.66 10.79 3.12
C ASN A 231 -10.61 11.23 1.99
N ARG A 232 -11.37 10.31 1.42
CA ARG A 232 -12.33 10.54 0.33
C ARG A 232 -11.67 11.20 -0.91
N LEU A 233 -10.45 10.80 -1.20
CA LEU A 233 -9.67 11.36 -2.29
C LEU A 233 -10.19 10.83 -3.65
N THR A 234 -10.29 11.72 -4.61
CA THR A 234 -10.46 11.34 -6.02
C THR A 234 -9.12 11.20 -6.71
N ALA A 235 -9.10 10.52 -7.87
CA ALA A 235 -7.88 10.40 -8.67
C ALA A 235 -7.35 11.78 -9.12
N ASP A 236 -8.24 12.69 -9.52
CA ASP A 236 -7.87 14.04 -9.96
C ASP A 236 -7.23 14.85 -8.83
N GLU A 237 -7.80 14.78 -7.62
CA GLU A 237 -7.25 15.46 -6.46
C GLU A 237 -5.86 14.90 -6.09
N LEU A 238 -5.65 13.57 -6.16
CA LEU A 238 -4.33 12.98 -5.93
C LEU A 238 -3.29 13.54 -6.90
N VAL A 239 -3.64 13.60 -8.19
CA VAL A 239 -2.77 14.15 -9.24
C VAL A 239 -2.48 15.63 -8.98
N GLU A 240 -3.47 16.41 -8.55
CA GLU A 240 -3.31 17.82 -8.23
C GLU A 240 -2.40 18.02 -7.00
N PHE A 241 -2.63 17.28 -5.93
CA PHE A 241 -1.75 17.30 -4.75
C PHE A 241 -0.30 16.98 -5.12
N ALA A 242 -0.08 15.96 -5.99
CA ALA A 242 1.24 15.59 -6.44
C ALA A 242 1.92 16.70 -7.26
N LYS A 243 1.20 17.32 -8.20
CA LYS A 243 1.71 18.45 -8.99
C LYS A 243 2.08 19.63 -8.11
N ASN A 244 1.22 19.97 -7.13
CA ASN A 244 1.45 21.06 -6.18
C ASN A 244 2.66 20.77 -5.26
N ALA A 245 2.99 19.51 -5.01
CA ALA A 245 4.21 19.10 -4.29
C ALA A 245 5.48 19.12 -5.15
N GLY A 246 5.39 19.50 -6.44
CA GLY A 246 6.53 19.65 -7.36
C GLY A 246 6.79 18.46 -8.26
N PHE A 247 5.92 17.45 -8.27
CA PHE A 247 6.06 16.33 -9.18
C PHE A 247 5.51 16.65 -10.58
N SER A 248 6.08 16.00 -11.60
CA SER A 248 5.46 15.83 -12.91
C SER A 248 4.91 14.42 -13.05
N VAL A 249 3.76 14.29 -13.69
CA VAL A 249 3.15 12.99 -14.01
C VAL A 249 3.92 12.37 -15.17
N ALA A 250 4.57 11.23 -14.91
CA ALA A 250 5.27 10.47 -15.93
C ALA A 250 4.35 9.45 -16.62
N ARG A 251 3.47 8.81 -15.84
CA ARG A 251 2.46 7.85 -16.32
C ARG A 251 1.29 7.81 -15.36
N GLU A 252 0.08 7.68 -15.90
CA GLU A 252 -1.17 7.53 -15.15
C GLU A 252 -2.02 6.45 -15.83
N GLU A 253 -2.69 5.62 -15.05
CA GLU A 253 -3.68 4.65 -15.51
C GLU A 253 -4.81 4.60 -14.49
N ARG A 254 -6.04 4.65 -14.96
CA ARG A 254 -7.25 4.52 -14.14
C ARG A 254 -8.02 3.29 -14.59
N ARG A 255 -8.49 2.52 -13.63
CA ARG A 255 -9.32 1.35 -13.89
C ARG A 255 -10.74 1.61 -13.46
N PHE A 256 -11.65 1.45 -14.40
CA PHE A 256 -13.07 1.68 -14.21
C PHE A 256 -13.81 0.35 -14.13
N LEU A 257 -14.78 0.27 -13.23
CA LEU A 257 -15.71 -0.86 -13.17
C LEU A 257 -16.86 -0.61 -14.15
N ASP A 258 -17.24 -1.65 -14.88
CA ASP A 258 -18.41 -1.62 -15.76
C ASP A 258 -19.65 -2.07 -14.98
N MET A 259 -20.32 -1.11 -14.33
CA MET A 259 -21.47 -1.34 -13.47
C MET A 259 -22.53 -0.24 -13.71
N PRO A 260 -23.82 -0.58 -13.58
CA PRO A 260 -24.89 0.41 -13.59
C PRO A 260 -24.79 1.28 -12.33
N VAL A 261 -24.71 2.59 -12.50
CA VAL A 261 -24.74 3.55 -11.39
C VAL A 261 -26.18 3.78 -10.95
N PRO A 262 -26.51 3.71 -9.65
CA PRO A 262 -27.84 4.06 -9.13
C PRO A 262 -28.23 5.50 -9.49
N ASP A 263 -29.49 5.71 -9.92
CA ASP A 263 -30.01 7.04 -10.28
C ASP A 263 -29.85 8.06 -9.13
N SER A 264 -29.99 7.60 -7.89
CA SER A 264 -29.80 8.43 -6.69
C SER A 264 -28.38 9.01 -6.56
N LEU A 265 -27.37 8.35 -7.11
CA LEU A 265 -25.97 8.82 -7.10
C LEU A 265 -25.60 9.59 -8.35
N ALA A 266 -26.17 9.23 -9.50
CA ALA A 266 -25.87 9.86 -10.79
C ALA A 266 -26.13 11.38 -10.81
N GLY A 267 -27.05 11.88 -9.96
CA GLY A 267 -27.31 13.31 -9.78
C GLY A 267 -26.43 14.02 -8.74
N GLN A 268 -25.68 13.26 -7.91
CA GLN A 268 -24.88 13.80 -6.81
C GLN A 268 -23.39 13.83 -7.10
N TYR A 269 -22.89 12.85 -7.87
CA TYR A 269 -21.47 12.67 -8.15
C TYR A 269 -21.22 12.47 -9.63
N PRO A 270 -20.08 12.93 -10.16
CA PRO A 270 -19.63 12.59 -11.51
C PRO A 270 -19.55 11.07 -11.69
N LYS A 271 -20.08 10.55 -12.82
CA LYS A 271 -20.05 9.12 -13.14
C LYS A 271 -18.61 8.56 -13.10
N GLU A 272 -17.65 9.36 -13.53
CA GLU A 272 -16.24 9.00 -13.51
C GLU A 272 -15.75 8.67 -12.09
N TRP A 273 -16.12 9.45 -11.08
CA TRP A 273 -15.73 9.16 -9.68
C TRP A 273 -16.35 7.86 -9.20
N LEU A 274 -17.63 7.64 -9.53
CA LEU A 274 -18.38 6.46 -9.06
C LEU A 274 -17.88 5.15 -9.67
N LEU A 275 -17.28 5.19 -10.85
CA LEU A 275 -16.80 3.99 -11.54
C LEU A 275 -15.28 3.81 -11.47
N ASN A 276 -14.52 4.86 -11.17
CA ASN A 276 -13.06 4.77 -11.05
C ASN A 276 -12.69 4.03 -9.74
N ASN A 277 -12.30 2.76 -9.90
CA ASN A 277 -11.98 1.90 -8.76
C ASN A 277 -10.51 1.98 -8.34
N GLU A 278 -9.62 2.15 -9.29
CA GLU A 278 -8.18 2.08 -9.03
C GLU A 278 -7.43 3.14 -9.84
N ILE A 279 -6.40 3.69 -9.23
CA ILE A 279 -5.43 4.54 -9.91
C ILE A 279 -4.01 3.99 -9.69
N PHE A 280 -3.26 3.96 -10.80
CA PHE A 280 -1.80 3.83 -10.80
C PHE A 280 -1.19 5.14 -11.28
N LEU A 281 -0.27 5.66 -10.51
CA LEU A 281 0.34 6.95 -10.78
C LEU A 281 1.86 6.87 -10.62
N LEU A 282 2.60 7.13 -11.70
CA LEU A 282 4.05 7.28 -11.67
C LEU A 282 4.39 8.76 -11.81
N LEU A 283 5.00 9.27 -10.78
CA LEU A 283 5.39 10.67 -10.62
C LEU A 283 6.91 10.79 -10.73
N ARG A 284 7.39 11.88 -11.31
CA ARG A 284 8.83 12.17 -11.43
C ARG A 284 9.19 13.44 -10.69
N LYS A 285 10.25 13.40 -9.91
CA LYS A 285 10.95 14.59 -9.45
C LYS A 285 11.85 15.09 -10.58
N ASN A 286 11.61 16.29 -11.07
CA ASN A 286 12.42 16.84 -12.17
C ASN A 286 13.89 17.00 -11.75
N ALA A 287 14.79 16.76 -12.69
CA ALA A 287 16.19 17.13 -12.52
C ALA A 287 16.28 18.67 -12.58
N VAL A 288 16.79 19.27 -11.53
CA VAL A 288 17.11 20.71 -11.51
C VAL A 288 18.52 20.88 -12.10
#